data_0cfa1a04b503c375f6ed3ca1fe483eba
#
_entry.id   0cfa1a04b503c375f6ed3ca1fe483eba
#
_cell.length_a   1.000
_cell.length_b   1.000
_cell.length_c   1.000
_cell.angle_alpha   90.00
_cell.angle_beta   90.00
_cell.angle_gamma   90.00
#
_symmetry.space_group_name_H-M   'P 1'
#
loop_
_entity.id
_entity.type
_entity.pdbx_description
1 polymer ?
#
loop_
_entity_poly.entity_id
_entity_poly.type
_entity_poly.pdbx_seq_one_letter_code
_entity_poly.pdbx_strand_id
1 'polypeptide(L)'
;TVITKNGDATQVVDADFFAEYPSAATTKDIGSAELLEGEPQYFTISSGTFEKRETDYIKITISTTGMSAITKKGDNKGDINETSVYFTIDFNWVDNSGVHHNREMFDTGFQGKVSGKYAHTFGFNIEQIKADHTINDWSIKVTKLTASPQSSDSVELQNAIYVDSIEAAIADKLEYPYTAYVGGVIDAEAFS
;
A
#
# COMPACT_ATOMS: atom_id res chain seq x y z
N THR A 1 10.28 -12.03 12.78
CA THR A 1 9.86 -13.15 11.90
C THR A 1 11.03 -14.11 11.74
N VAL A 2 10.80 -15.39 11.84
CA VAL A 2 11.81 -16.46 11.64
C VAL A 2 11.32 -17.39 10.53
N ILE A 3 12.14 -17.62 9.54
CA ILE A 3 11.88 -18.52 8.42
C ILE A 3 12.85 -19.70 8.48
N THR A 4 12.34 -20.91 8.38
CA THR A 4 13.13 -22.15 8.33
C THR A 4 12.83 -22.90 7.03
N LYS A 5 13.89 -23.42 6.38
CA LYS A 5 13.79 -24.29 5.19
C LYS A 5 14.59 -25.56 5.42
N ASN A 6 14.10 -26.68 4.88
CA ASN A 6 14.60 -28.02 5.19
C ASN A 6 15.66 -28.55 4.21
N GLY A 7 16.03 -27.82 3.18
CA GLY A 7 17.06 -28.21 2.24
C GLY A 7 16.60 -29.07 1.06
N ASP A 8 15.38 -28.81 0.56
CA ASP A 8 14.87 -29.49 -0.64
C ASP A 8 15.60 -29.05 -1.92
N ALA A 9 15.59 -29.92 -2.93
CA ALA A 9 16.30 -29.68 -4.20
C ALA A 9 15.85 -28.43 -4.96
N THR A 10 14.61 -27.98 -4.74
CA THR A 10 13.96 -26.88 -5.45
C THR A 10 13.52 -25.75 -4.51
N GLN A 11 14.05 -25.74 -3.27
CA GLN A 11 13.65 -24.70 -2.33
C GLN A 11 14.12 -23.32 -2.79
N VAL A 12 13.24 -22.35 -2.70
CA VAL A 12 13.53 -20.93 -2.87
C VAL A 12 13.35 -20.22 -1.54
N VAL A 13 14.00 -19.07 -1.38
CA VAL A 13 13.74 -18.21 -0.24
C VAL A 13 12.32 -17.64 -0.35
N ASP A 14 11.63 -17.55 0.78
CA ASP A 14 10.24 -17.13 0.84
C ASP A 14 10.07 -15.71 0.27
N ALA A 15 9.22 -15.57 -0.74
CA ALA A 15 8.97 -14.29 -1.41
C ALA A 15 8.39 -13.24 -0.44
N ASP A 16 7.56 -13.66 0.52
CA ASP A 16 6.94 -12.73 1.49
C ASP A 16 7.99 -12.13 2.44
N PHE A 17 9.04 -12.89 2.79
CA PHE A 17 10.16 -12.36 3.57
C PHE A 17 10.90 -11.26 2.81
N PHE A 18 11.16 -11.46 1.52
CA PHE A 18 11.83 -10.43 0.70
C PHE A 18 10.93 -9.26 0.34
N ALA A 19 9.61 -9.45 0.34
CA ALA A 19 8.67 -8.35 0.20
C ALA A 19 8.76 -7.35 1.36
N GLU A 20 9.02 -7.84 2.58
CA GLU A 20 9.29 -7.01 3.75
C GLU A 20 10.73 -6.45 3.75
N TYR A 21 11.71 -7.26 3.28
CA TYR A 21 13.15 -6.92 3.20
C TYR A 21 13.68 -7.15 1.79
N PRO A 22 13.34 -6.27 0.83
CA PRO A 22 13.73 -6.45 -0.55
C PRO A 22 15.24 -6.28 -0.76
N SER A 23 15.79 -6.99 -1.73
CA SER A 23 17.18 -6.81 -2.16
C SER A 23 17.40 -5.49 -2.89
N ALA A 24 16.38 -5.00 -3.58
CA ALA A 24 16.36 -3.69 -4.22
C ALA A 24 14.96 -3.07 -4.09
N ALA A 25 14.90 -1.82 -3.66
CA ALA A 25 13.66 -1.06 -3.58
C ALA A 25 13.86 0.37 -4.09
N THR A 26 12.83 0.90 -4.71
CA THR A 26 12.75 2.31 -5.09
C THR A 26 11.50 2.91 -4.47
N THR A 27 11.68 3.94 -3.65
CA THR A 27 10.59 4.69 -3.03
C THR A 27 10.43 6.03 -3.72
N LYS A 28 9.20 6.39 -4.04
CA LYS A 28 8.83 7.71 -4.51
C LYS A 28 7.95 8.38 -3.46
N ASP A 29 8.44 9.48 -2.92
CA ASP A 29 7.65 10.39 -2.09
C ASP A 29 6.64 11.12 -2.98
N ILE A 30 5.37 11.05 -2.64
CA ILE A 30 4.27 11.70 -3.36
C ILE A 30 3.95 13.07 -2.76
N GLY A 31 4.43 13.34 -1.54
CA GLY A 31 4.22 14.62 -0.87
C GLY A 31 2.80 14.83 -0.37
N SER A 32 2.14 13.76 0.07
CA SER A 32 0.78 13.79 0.63
C SER A 32 -0.27 14.32 -0.36
N ALA A 33 -0.43 13.65 -1.50
CA ALA A 33 -1.49 13.96 -2.47
C ALA A 33 -2.87 13.60 -1.89
N GLU A 34 -3.74 14.59 -1.73
CA GLU A 34 -5.10 14.39 -1.22
C GLU A 34 -5.98 13.64 -2.22
N LEU A 35 -6.74 12.66 -1.72
CA LEU A 35 -7.72 11.91 -2.49
C LEU A 35 -9.11 12.53 -2.36
N LEU A 36 -9.71 12.89 -3.49
CA LEU A 36 -11.07 13.41 -3.55
C LEU A 36 -12.07 12.28 -3.87
N GLU A 37 -13.33 12.46 -3.39
CA GLU A 37 -14.40 11.49 -3.62
C GLU A 37 -14.64 11.26 -5.11
N GLY A 38 -14.65 9.98 -5.51
CA GLY A 38 -14.96 9.57 -6.88
C GLY A 38 -13.91 9.95 -7.93
N GLU A 39 -12.83 10.66 -7.54
CA GLU A 39 -11.76 11.05 -8.44
C GLU A 39 -10.59 10.09 -8.35
N PRO A 40 -10.41 9.16 -9.31
CA PRO A 40 -9.29 8.24 -9.29
C PRO A 40 -7.98 8.98 -9.52
N GLN A 41 -6.99 8.72 -8.69
CA GLN A 41 -5.64 9.22 -8.88
C GLN A 41 -4.69 8.06 -9.23
N TYR A 42 -3.73 8.34 -10.13
CA TYR A 42 -2.79 7.36 -10.65
C TYR A 42 -1.39 7.70 -10.20
N PHE A 43 -0.74 6.71 -9.62
CA PHE A 43 0.61 6.84 -9.09
C PHE A 43 1.52 5.81 -9.72
N THR A 44 2.73 6.23 -10.07
CA THR A 44 3.76 5.36 -10.62
C THR A 44 5.13 5.80 -10.17
N ILE A 45 6.09 4.91 -10.21
CA ILE A 45 7.51 5.26 -10.01
C ILE A 45 8.16 5.54 -11.37
N SER A 46 9.16 6.40 -11.38
CA SER A 46 10.03 6.54 -12.54
C SER A 46 11.09 5.44 -12.50
N SER A 47 11.45 4.90 -13.66
CA SER A 47 12.59 3.99 -13.78
C SER A 47 13.87 4.70 -13.33
N GLY A 48 14.46 4.26 -12.24
CA GLY A 48 15.69 4.84 -11.70
C GLY A 48 16.72 3.77 -11.41
N THR A 49 16.38 2.84 -10.50
CA THR A 49 17.26 1.78 -10.04
C THR A 49 17.03 0.45 -10.76
N PHE A 50 15.81 0.21 -11.25
CA PHE A 50 15.43 -1.00 -11.99
C PHE A 50 14.26 -0.70 -12.93
N GLU A 51 14.04 -1.59 -13.90
CA GLU A 51 12.92 -1.44 -14.84
C GLU A 51 11.60 -1.84 -14.16
N LYS A 52 10.51 -1.15 -14.48
CA LYS A 52 9.17 -1.44 -13.92
C LYS A 52 8.74 -2.90 -14.07
N ARG A 53 9.14 -3.56 -15.17
CA ARG A 53 8.88 -4.98 -15.43
C ARG A 53 9.55 -5.92 -14.42
N GLU A 54 10.59 -5.46 -13.72
CA GLU A 54 11.33 -6.25 -12.73
C GLU A 54 10.65 -6.23 -11.36
N THR A 55 9.72 -5.29 -11.13
CA THR A 55 8.98 -5.19 -9.87
C THR A 55 8.29 -6.50 -9.53
N ASP A 56 8.47 -6.98 -8.31
CA ASP A 56 7.79 -8.16 -7.76
C ASP A 56 6.80 -7.79 -6.67
N TYR A 57 7.07 -6.70 -5.97
CA TYR A 57 6.28 -6.26 -4.85
C TYR A 57 6.07 -4.75 -4.87
N ILE A 58 4.88 -4.31 -4.49
CA ILE A 58 4.51 -2.89 -4.44
C ILE A 58 3.92 -2.57 -3.08
N LYS A 59 4.35 -1.44 -2.51
CA LYS A 59 3.75 -0.85 -1.31
C LYS A 59 3.25 0.55 -1.62
N ILE A 60 2.12 0.91 -1.03
CA ILE A 60 1.58 2.26 -1.06
C ILE A 60 1.21 2.69 0.35
N THR A 61 1.68 3.86 0.77
CA THR A 61 1.36 4.43 2.08
C THR A 61 0.27 5.46 1.95
N ILE A 62 -0.84 5.21 2.63
CA ILE A 62 -1.99 6.11 2.72
C ILE A 62 -2.10 6.62 4.15
N SER A 63 -2.30 7.92 4.31
CA SER A 63 -2.41 8.58 5.60
C SER A 63 -3.63 9.47 5.73
N THR A 64 -3.95 9.81 6.96
CA THR A 64 -4.89 10.88 7.31
C THR A 64 -4.25 11.83 8.32
N THR A 65 -4.63 13.09 8.32
CA THR A 65 -4.20 14.08 9.31
C THR A 65 -5.14 14.15 10.52
N GLY A 66 -6.27 13.49 10.44
CA GLY A 66 -7.27 13.38 11.49
C GLY A 66 -8.57 12.82 10.96
N MET A 67 -9.29 12.10 11.83
CA MET A 67 -10.59 11.52 11.52
C MET A 67 -11.56 11.79 12.68
N SER A 68 -12.64 12.50 12.41
CA SER A 68 -13.70 12.76 13.38
C SER A 68 -14.97 13.30 12.73
N ALA A 69 -16.09 13.14 13.42
CA ALA A 69 -17.33 13.82 13.13
C ALA A 69 -17.71 14.68 14.35
N ILE A 70 -17.68 16.01 14.19
CA ILE A 70 -17.94 16.95 15.28
C ILE A 70 -19.37 17.44 15.17
N THR A 71 -20.16 17.22 16.22
CA THR A 71 -21.56 17.68 16.31
C THR A 71 -21.60 19.18 16.59
N LYS A 72 -22.30 19.95 15.77
CA LYS A 72 -22.38 21.43 15.84
C LYS A 72 -23.65 21.97 16.49
N LYS A 73 -24.73 21.17 16.54
CA LYS A 73 -26.05 21.60 17.05
C LYS A 73 -26.66 20.54 17.96
N GLY A 74 -27.65 20.94 18.76
CA GLY A 74 -28.40 20.09 19.68
C GLY A 74 -27.73 19.93 21.04
N ASP A 75 -28.26 19.01 21.83
CA ASP A 75 -27.82 18.76 23.21
C ASP A 75 -26.39 18.15 23.23
N ASN A 76 -25.99 17.52 22.13
CA ASN A 76 -24.67 16.90 21.97
C ASN A 76 -23.66 17.80 21.23
N LYS A 77 -23.89 19.11 21.22
CA LYS A 77 -22.97 20.06 20.58
C LYS A 77 -21.57 19.98 21.21
N GLY A 78 -20.57 19.78 20.37
CA GLY A 78 -19.16 19.64 20.76
C GLY A 78 -18.70 18.19 20.90
N ASP A 79 -19.61 17.21 20.82
CA ASP A 79 -19.22 15.80 20.80
C ASP A 79 -18.37 15.50 19.56
N ILE A 80 -17.28 14.81 19.79
CA ILE A 80 -16.38 14.33 18.76
C ILE A 80 -16.55 12.82 18.62
N ASN A 81 -17.19 12.41 17.55
CA ASN A 81 -17.51 11.03 17.24
C ASN A 81 -16.51 10.41 16.26
N GLU A 82 -16.50 9.11 16.18
CA GLU A 82 -15.77 8.37 15.14
C GLU A 82 -16.34 8.62 13.75
N THR A 83 -15.52 8.42 12.75
CA THR A 83 -15.90 8.42 11.34
C THR A 83 -15.15 7.34 10.58
N SER A 84 -15.52 7.13 9.33
CA SER A 84 -14.86 6.18 8.46
C SER A 84 -14.58 6.81 7.09
N VAL A 85 -13.56 6.29 6.43
CA VAL A 85 -13.23 6.61 5.05
C VAL A 85 -12.89 5.32 4.31
N TYR A 86 -13.51 5.11 3.15
CA TYR A 86 -13.32 3.92 2.31
C TYR A 86 -12.66 4.32 1.00
N PHE A 87 -11.82 3.43 0.48
CA PHE A 87 -11.12 3.60 -0.79
C PHE A 87 -10.74 2.25 -1.39
N THR A 88 -10.53 2.25 -2.70
CA THR A 88 -9.95 1.11 -3.43
C THR A 88 -8.52 1.40 -3.85
N ILE A 89 -7.72 0.34 -3.93
CA ILE A 89 -6.38 0.36 -4.50
C ILE A 89 -6.36 -0.67 -5.62
N ASP A 90 -6.19 -0.20 -6.86
CA ASP A 90 -6.14 -1.03 -8.04
C ASP A 90 -4.73 -1.04 -8.64
N PHE A 91 -4.29 -2.20 -9.09
CA PHE A 91 -3.11 -2.35 -9.91
C PHE A 91 -3.50 -2.31 -11.38
N ASN A 92 -2.94 -1.36 -12.13
CA ASN A 92 -3.13 -1.24 -13.57
C ASN A 92 -1.82 -1.56 -14.26
N TRP A 93 -1.87 -2.33 -15.37
CA TRP A 93 -0.67 -2.60 -16.16
C TRP A 93 -0.97 -2.63 -17.65
N VAL A 94 0.08 -2.47 -18.41
CA VAL A 94 0.08 -2.60 -19.87
C VAL A 94 0.94 -3.79 -20.23
N ASP A 95 0.41 -4.71 -21.03
CA ASP A 95 1.17 -5.86 -21.52
C ASP A 95 2.03 -5.52 -22.76
N ASN A 96 2.81 -6.50 -23.24
CA ASN A 96 3.66 -6.32 -24.42
C ASN A 96 2.89 -6.06 -25.72
N SER A 97 1.60 -6.37 -25.76
CA SER A 97 0.70 -6.10 -26.90
C SER A 97 0.07 -4.71 -26.81
N GLY A 98 0.34 -3.95 -25.74
CA GLY A 98 -0.23 -2.64 -25.49
C GLY A 98 -1.66 -2.71 -24.92
N VAL A 99 -2.10 -3.87 -24.44
CA VAL A 99 -3.42 -4.03 -23.82
C VAL A 99 -3.36 -3.58 -22.37
N HIS A 100 -4.33 -2.77 -21.97
CA HIS A 100 -4.48 -2.29 -20.61
C HIS A 100 -5.31 -3.25 -19.77
N HIS A 101 -4.79 -3.56 -18.60
CA HIS A 101 -5.41 -4.46 -17.62
C HIS A 101 -5.58 -3.73 -16.28
N ASN A 102 -6.54 -4.20 -15.47
CA ASN A 102 -6.81 -3.69 -14.14
C ASN A 102 -7.15 -4.85 -13.20
N ARG A 103 -6.66 -4.77 -11.97
CA ARG A 103 -7.03 -5.66 -10.89
C ARG A 103 -7.16 -4.89 -9.59
N GLU A 104 -8.30 -4.99 -8.93
CA GLU A 104 -8.49 -4.50 -7.58
C GLU A 104 -7.66 -5.35 -6.60
N MET A 105 -6.79 -4.68 -5.85
CA MET A 105 -5.93 -5.30 -4.85
C MET A 105 -6.48 -5.15 -3.44
N PHE A 106 -7.11 -3.99 -3.16
CA PHE A 106 -7.75 -3.71 -1.88
C PHE A 106 -9.04 -2.90 -2.07
N ASP A 107 -10.10 -3.36 -1.39
CA ASP A 107 -11.29 -2.59 -1.05
C ASP A 107 -11.31 -2.47 0.47
N THR A 108 -10.98 -1.28 1.00
CA THR A 108 -10.65 -1.11 2.42
C THR A 108 -10.92 0.31 2.90
N GLY A 109 -10.54 0.61 4.13
CA GLY A 109 -10.70 1.95 4.70
C GLY A 109 -10.10 2.11 6.09
N PHE A 110 -10.18 3.34 6.59
CA PHE A 110 -9.89 3.66 7.97
C PHE A 110 -11.19 3.90 8.73
N GLN A 111 -11.28 3.45 9.95
CA GLN A 111 -12.42 3.68 10.84
C GLN A 111 -11.92 4.06 12.23
N GLY A 112 -12.56 5.02 12.83
CA GLY A 112 -12.29 5.43 14.20
C GLY A 112 -12.24 6.94 14.37
N LYS A 113 -11.63 7.35 15.49
CA LYS A 113 -11.39 8.73 15.88
C LYS A 113 -9.90 8.94 16.05
N VAL A 114 -9.32 9.79 15.21
CA VAL A 114 -7.88 10.05 15.17
C VAL A 114 -7.66 11.55 15.26
N SER A 115 -6.87 12.01 16.24
CA SER A 115 -6.57 13.42 16.47
C SER A 115 -5.26 13.91 15.86
N GLY A 116 -4.53 13.05 15.14
CA GLY A 116 -3.26 13.38 14.51
C GLY A 116 -3.01 12.55 13.27
N LYS A 117 -1.79 12.59 12.74
CA LYS A 117 -1.43 11.79 11.58
C LYS A 117 -1.46 10.30 11.91
N TYR A 118 -2.22 9.54 11.12
CA TYR A 118 -2.19 8.09 11.07
C TYR A 118 -1.85 7.67 9.64
N ALA A 119 -0.97 6.71 9.50
CA ALA A 119 -0.58 6.18 8.20
C ALA A 119 -0.60 4.65 8.23
N HIS A 120 -0.98 4.04 7.11
CA HIS A 120 -0.91 2.61 6.90
C HIS A 120 -0.32 2.30 5.52
N THR A 121 0.54 1.29 5.47
CA THR A 121 1.17 0.83 4.24
C THR A 121 0.49 -0.44 3.77
N PHE A 122 -0.06 -0.41 2.56
CA PHE A 122 -0.66 -1.54 1.87
C PHE A 122 0.38 -2.13 0.93
N GLY A 123 0.64 -3.42 1.06
CA GLY A 123 1.62 -4.12 0.25
C GLY A 123 1.02 -5.32 -0.47
N PHE A 124 1.42 -5.58 -1.70
CA PHE A 124 0.98 -6.73 -2.47
C PHE A 124 2.05 -7.22 -3.45
N ASN A 125 2.04 -8.53 -3.66
CA ASN A 125 2.90 -9.22 -4.60
C ASN A 125 2.20 -9.31 -5.97
N ILE A 126 2.95 -9.07 -7.05
CA ILE A 126 2.46 -9.14 -8.43
C ILE A 126 2.99 -10.34 -9.21
N GLU A 127 3.68 -11.28 -8.55
CA GLU A 127 4.25 -12.47 -9.22
C GLU A 127 3.20 -13.32 -9.95
N GLN A 128 2.02 -13.50 -9.36
CA GLN A 128 0.94 -14.24 -10.04
C GLN A 128 0.44 -13.52 -11.30
N ILE A 129 0.39 -12.19 -11.27
CA ILE A 129 0.03 -11.40 -12.44
C ILE A 129 1.13 -11.52 -13.50
N LYS A 130 2.41 -11.52 -13.09
CA LYS A 130 3.55 -11.72 -13.99
C LYS A 130 3.61 -13.13 -14.60
N ALA A 131 3.09 -14.14 -13.90
CA ALA A 131 3.01 -15.51 -14.44
C ALA A 131 2.00 -15.63 -15.59
N ASP A 132 0.89 -14.89 -15.53
CA ASP A 132 -0.19 -14.92 -16.52
C ASP A 132 -0.04 -13.84 -17.60
N HIS A 133 0.65 -12.73 -17.29
CA HIS A 133 0.78 -11.56 -18.13
C HIS A 133 2.21 -11.01 -18.14
N THR A 134 2.66 -10.57 -19.29
CA THR A 134 3.89 -9.77 -19.34
C THR A 134 3.56 -8.32 -18.96
N ILE A 135 4.20 -7.81 -17.91
CA ILE A 135 4.01 -6.44 -17.45
C ILE A 135 5.12 -5.57 -18.06
N ASN A 136 4.75 -4.62 -18.91
CA ASN A 136 5.68 -3.70 -19.54
C ASN A 136 5.71 -2.35 -18.78
N ASP A 137 4.56 -1.86 -18.39
CA ASP A 137 4.39 -0.64 -17.59
C ASP A 137 3.25 -0.83 -16.59
N TRP A 138 3.28 -0.10 -15.47
CA TRP A 138 2.25 -0.17 -14.46
C TRP A 138 2.04 1.14 -13.71
N SER A 139 0.85 1.26 -13.10
CA SER A 139 0.49 2.31 -12.16
C SER A 139 -0.44 1.77 -11.08
N ILE A 140 -0.46 2.44 -9.94
CA ILE A 140 -1.46 2.21 -8.89
C ILE A 140 -2.55 3.26 -9.03
N LYS A 141 -3.79 2.82 -9.13
CA LYS A 141 -4.96 3.70 -9.08
C LYS A 141 -5.55 3.64 -7.69
N VAL A 142 -5.75 4.78 -7.06
CA VAL A 142 -6.45 4.89 -5.78
C VAL A 142 -7.70 5.72 -5.97
N THR A 143 -8.84 5.19 -5.50
CA THR A 143 -10.13 5.88 -5.60
C THR A 143 -10.75 5.97 -4.21
N LYS A 144 -10.96 7.18 -3.71
CA LYS A 144 -11.72 7.42 -2.48
C LYS A 144 -13.21 7.27 -2.76
N LEU A 145 -13.89 6.43 -1.98
CA LEU A 145 -15.31 6.12 -2.15
C LEU A 145 -16.20 6.94 -1.23
N THR A 146 -15.67 7.39 -0.10
CA THR A 146 -16.42 8.16 0.89
C THR A 146 -16.37 9.64 0.56
N ALA A 147 -17.47 10.34 0.85
CA ALA A 147 -17.57 11.78 0.68
C ALA A 147 -16.35 12.52 1.28
N SER A 148 -15.87 13.52 0.56
CA SER A 148 -14.79 14.40 1.00
C SER A 148 -15.17 15.15 2.27
N PRO A 149 -14.20 15.68 3.04
CA PRO A 149 -14.48 16.44 4.24
C PRO A 149 -15.54 17.52 3.98
N GLN A 150 -16.55 17.51 4.82
CA GLN A 150 -17.68 18.45 4.69
C GLN A 150 -17.98 19.12 6.02
N SER A 151 -18.39 20.37 5.93
CA SER A 151 -18.95 21.08 7.05
C SER A 151 -20.40 21.43 6.75
N SER A 152 -21.31 20.81 7.47
CA SER A 152 -22.73 21.18 7.45
C SER A 152 -23.08 22.05 8.66
N ASP A 153 -24.32 22.53 8.68
CA ASP A 153 -24.86 23.24 9.85
C ASP A 153 -24.90 22.35 11.12
N SER A 154 -24.93 21.06 10.98
CA SER A 154 -25.12 20.11 12.08
C SER A 154 -23.89 19.30 12.44
N VAL A 155 -23.03 19.00 11.44
CA VAL A 155 -21.84 18.15 11.62
C VAL A 155 -20.68 18.71 10.80
N GLU A 156 -19.50 18.69 11.38
CA GLU A 156 -18.22 18.88 10.69
C GLU A 156 -17.53 17.53 10.54
N LEU A 157 -17.34 17.10 9.32
CA LEU A 157 -16.71 15.83 8.99
C LEU A 157 -15.26 16.05 8.60
N GLN A 158 -14.36 15.37 9.29
CA GLN A 158 -12.91 15.33 9.00
C GLN A 158 -12.55 13.89 8.62
N ASN A 159 -12.31 13.64 7.34
CA ASN A 159 -11.95 12.34 6.80
C ASN A 159 -11.09 12.45 5.54
N ALA A 160 -10.24 13.48 5.48
CA ALA A 160 -9.27 13.62 4.41
C ALA A 160 -8.23 12.50 4.48
N ILE A 161 -7.91 11.91 3.34
CA ILE A 161 -6.83 10.92 3.20
C ILE A 161 -5.89 11.32 2.07
N TYR A 162 -4.65 10.90 2.20
CA TYR A 162 -3.53 11.30 1.35
C TYR A 162 -2.70 10.08 0.96
N VAL A 163 -2.18 10.08 -0.25
CA VAL A 163 -1.11 9.15 -0.64
C VAL A 163 0.23 9.81 -0.32
N ASP A 164 0.99 9.22 0.57
CA ASP A 164 2.29 9.74 1.00
C ASP A 164 3.42 9.24 0.11
N SER A 165 3.47 7.94 -0.17
CA SER A 165 4.56 7.33 -0.93
C SER A 165 4.15 6.04 -1.63
N ILE A 166 4.91 5.69 -2.66
CA ILE A 166 4.90 4.37 -3.30
C ILE A 166 6.31 3.79 -3.24
N GLU A 167 6.40 2.51 -2.95
CA GLU A 167 7.61 1.72 -3.05
C GLU A 167 7.39 0.57 -4.02
N ALA A 168 8.35 0.36 -4.91
CA ALA A 168 8.44 -0.83 -5.74
C ALA A 168 9.71 -1.58 -5.39
N ALA A 169 9.63 -2.89 -5.27
CA ALA A 169 10.71 -3.72 -4.84
C ALA A 169 10.88 -4.94 -5.74
N ILE A 170 12.13 -5.40 -5.84
CA ILE A 170 12.50 -6.65 -6.48
C ILE A 170 12.81 -7.66 -5.38
N ALA A 171 12.21 -8.84 -5.46
CA ALA A 171 12.55 -9.98 -4.62
C ALA A 171 13.64 -10.80 -5.33
N ASP A 172 14.80 -10.93 -4.72
CA ASP A 172 15.81 -11.87 -5.22
C ASP A 172 15.30 -13.30 -5.07
N LYS A 173 15.19 -14.01 -6.19
CA LYS A 173 14.88 -15.44 -6.21
C LYS A 173 16.15 -16.23 -5.89
N LEU A 174 16.58 -16.18 -4.62
CA LEU A 174 17.70 -16.94 -4.15
C LEU A 174 17.31 -18.42 -4.01
N GLU A 175 17.90 -19.28 -4.81
CA GLU A 175 17.75 -20.72 -4.73
C GLU A 175 18.91 -21.31 -3.91
N TYR A 176 18.57 -22.01 -2.85
CA TYR A 176 19.54 -22.74 -2.03
C TYR A 176 19.18 -24.24 -2.01
N PRO A 177 19.36 -24.95 -3.14
CA PRO A 177 19.06 -26.37 -3.21
C PRO A 177 19.92 -27.13 -2.21
N TYR A 178 19.33 -28.11 -1.54
CA TYR A 178 20.00 -28.96 -0.55
C TYR A 178 20.61 -28.23 0.67
N THR A 179 20.27 -26.99 0.89
CA THR A 179 20.78 -26.19 2.02
C THR A 179 19.68 -25.88 3.02
N ALA A 180 19.83 -26.38 4.25
CA ALA A 180 18.97 -25.96 5.35
C ALA A 180 19.44 -24.60 5.87
N TYR A 181 18.52 -23.64 6.04
CA TYR A 181 18.84 -22.32 6.60
C TYR A 181 17.73 -21.82 7.51
N VAL A 182 18.10 -20.88 8.37
CA VAL A 182 17.18 -20.13 9.23
C VAL A 182 17.40 -18.64 8.94
N GLY A 183 16.37 -17.96 8.50
CA GLY A 183 16.35 -16.51 8.38
C GLY A 183 15.58 -15.90 9.55
N GLY A 184 15.99 -14.73 10.01
CA GLY A 184 15.29 -14.01 11.07
C GLY A 184 15.51 -12.52 11.02
N VAL A 185 14.56 -11.78 11.53
CA VAL A 185 14.64 -10.34 11.74
C VAL A 185 14.64 -10.08 13.23
N ILE A 186 15.60 -9.30 13.69
CA ILE A 186 15.79 -8.92 15.08
C ILE A 186 15.55 -7.41 15.18
N ASP A 187 14.61 -7.01 16.03
CA ASP A 187 14.44 -5.61 16.38
C ASP A 187 15.58 -5.19 17.34
N ALA A 188 16.42 -4.29 16.86
CA ALA A 188 17.56 -3.82 17.62
C ALA A 188 17.16 -2.89 18.79
N GLU A 189 15.99 -2.30 18.79
CA GLU A 189 15.50 -1.48 19.90
C GLU A 189 15.27 -2.29 21.18
N ALA A 190 15.03 -3.60 21.04
CA ALA A 190 14.87 -4.49 22.19
C ALA A 190 16.15 -4.72 23.00
N PHE A 191 17.31 -4.29 22.51
CA PHE A 191 18.64 -4.46 23.13
C PHE A 191 19.28 -3.16 23.60
N SER A 192 18.56 -2.03 23.58
CA SER A 192 19.03 -0.73 24.05
C SER A 192 18.65 -0.43 25.49
#